data_521ace86ef36d0e59b19f4d5f7c71d8b
#
_entry.id   521ace86ef36d0e59b19f4d5f7c71d8b
#
_cell.length_a   1.000
_cell.length_b   1.000
_cell.length_c   1.000
_cell.angle_alpha   90.00
_cell.angle_beta   90.00
_cell.angle_gamma   90.00
#
_symmetry.space_group_name_H-M   'P 1'
#
loop_
_entity.id
_entity.type
_entity.pdbx_description
1 polymer ?
#
loop_
_entity_poly.entity_id
_entity_poly.type
_entity_poly.pdbx_seq_one_letter_code
_entity_poly.pdbx_strand_id
1 'polypeptide(L)'
;YVGEGLVASEQPVKQVILTSASSKTAYGAAHLLMKHKNERKLDYQVIGLTSANNKSFTQDLNCYDQVLSYDEIAELGEDKVNWILDFAGNKSLLLNLQNQFVNNIDKLILIGSTDVDAQQDKPHGHLESEFFFAPSQVKKRSGEWGHVGFSERYAKAWHSFAIHMNDKISVAEYSGAKAVEALYHTGLKNKLNNLEINVLKF
;
A
#
# COMPACT_ATOMS: atom_id res chain seq x y z
N TYR A 1 -7.37 -9.88 4.83
CA TYR A 1 -7.40 -8.98 6.00
C TYR A 1 -8.17 -7.70 5.70
N VAL A 2 -7.63 -6.75 4.90
CA VAL A 2 -8.30 -5.47 4.60
C VAL A 2 -9.67 -5.69 3.94
N GLY A 3 -9.75 -6.48 2.89
CA GLY A 3 -11.01 -6.76 2.20
C GLY A 3 -12.09 -7.42 3.06
N GLU A 4 -11.69 -8.30 3.99
CA GLU A 4 -12.63 -8.90 4.97
C GLU A 4 -13.12 -7.85 5.96
N GLY A 5 -12.21 -6.99 6.44
CA GLY A 5 -12.56 -5.90 7.34
C GLY A 5 -13.52 -4.89 6.70
N LEU A 6 -13.31 -4.55 5.43
CA LEU A 6 -14.20 -3.66 4.68
C LEU A 6 -15.63 -4.19 4.55
N VAL A 7 -15.79 -5.52 4.46
CA VAL A 7 -17.11 -6.18 4.42
C VAL A 7 -17.76 -6.21 5.82
N ALA A 8 -16.93 -6.32 6.86
CA ALA A 8 -17.38 -6.44 8.25
C ALA A 8 -17.48 -5.09 8.98
N SER A 9 -17.15 -3.98 8.33
CA SER A 9 -17.22 -2.65 8.95
C SER A 9 -18.67 -2.27 9.28
N GLU A 10 -18.88 -1.76 10.47
CA GLU A 10 -20.21 -1.30 10.93
C GLU A 10 -20.67 -0.05 10.15
N GLN A 11 -19.73 0.76 9.70
CA GLN A 11 -19.99 1.92 8.85
C GLN A 11 -19.53 1.63 7.41
N PRO A 12 -20.33 2.03 6.40
CA PRO A 12 -19.94 1.83 5.01
C PRO A 12 -18.71 2.69 4.66
N VAL A 13 -17.56 2.06 4.58
CA VAL A 13 -16.32 2.71 4.13
C VAL A 13 -16.48 3.17 2.70
N LYS A 14 -16.20 4.43 2.42
CA LYS A 14 -16.32 5.03 1.09
C LYS A 14 -14.99 5.24 0.39
N GLN A 15 -13.92 5.37 1.15
CA GLN A 15 -12.58 5.55 0.59
C GLN A 15 -11.55 4.69 1.34
N VAL A 16 -10.68 4.03 0.57
CA VAL A 16 -9.49 3.35 1.09
C VAL A 16 -8.29 4.10 0.52
N ILE A 17 -7.59 4.82 1.39
CA ILE A 17 -6.50 5.72 1.04
C ILE A 17 -5.18 5.01 1.31
N LEU A 18 -4.33 4.86 0.30
CA LEU A 18 -3.02 4.25 0.39
C LEU A 18 -1.94 5.32 0.27
N THR A 19 -1.11 5.49 1.29
CA THR A 19 0.06 6.37 1.22
C THR A 19 1.21 5.70 0.46
N SER A 20 2.19 6.46 0.00
CA SER A 20 3.30 5.95 -0.84
C SER A 20 2.82 5.08 -1.99
N ALA A 21 1.77 5.53 -2.68
CA ALA A 21 1.07 4.77 -3.71
C ALA A 21 1.96 4.33 -4.90
N SER A 22 3.11 4.95 -5.09
CA SER A 22 4.12 4.54 -6.07
C SER A 22 4.99 3.36 -5.63
N SER A 23 4.89 2.91 -4.37
CA SER A 23 5.65 1.75 -3.87
C SER A 23 5.04 0.43 -4.32
N LYS A 24 5.90 -0.57 -4.56
CA LYS A 24 5.48 -1.92 -5.03
C LYS A 24 4.45 -2.57 -4.11
N THR A 25 4.60 -2.40 -2.80
CA THR A 25 3.68 -2.95 -1.81
C THR A 25 2.32 -2.24 -1.87
N ALA A 26 2.32 -0.91 -1.99
CA ALA A 26 1.09 -0.12 -2.04
C ALA A 26 0.26 -0.42 -3.30
N TYR A 27 0.87 -0.36 -4.49
CA TYR A 27 0.09 -0.64 -5.71
C TYR A 27 -0.26 -2.13 -5.86
N GLY A 28 0.51 -3.05 -5.28
CA GLY A 28 0.11 -4.45 -5.17
C GLY A 28 -1.15 -4.63 -4.31
N ALA A 29 -1.22 -3.93 -3.17
CA ALA A 29 -2.40 -3.91 -2.32
C ALA A 29 -3.60 -3.25 -3.03
N ALA A 30 -3.38 -2.13 -3.72
CA ALA A 30 -4.40 -1.42 -4.49
C ALA A 30 -5.01 -2.30 -5.60
N HIS A 31 -4.17 -3.01 -6.37
CA HIS A 31 -4.65 -3.96 -7.38
C HIS A 31 -5.60 -5.02 -6.79
N LEU A 32 -5.23 -5.59 -5.64
CA LEU A 32 -6.06 -6.59 -4.97
C LEU A 32 -7.34 -5.99 -4.38
N LEU A 33 -7.31 -4.75 -3.90
CA LEU A 33 -8.50 -4.03 -3.43
C LEU A 33 -9.46 -3.72 -4.59
N MET A 34 -8.95 -3.25 -5.73
CA MET A 34 -9.75 -3.04 -6.93
C MET A 34 -10.41 -4.33 -7.41
N LYS A 35 -9.65 -5.43 -7.43
CA LYS A 35 -10.19 -6.75 -7.76
C LYS A 35 -11.29 -7.18 -6.78
N HIS A 36 -11.03 -7.08 -5.49
CA HIS A 36 -12.00 -7.40 -4.42
C HIS A 36 -13.29 -6.58 -4.54
N LYS A 37 -13.15 -5.28 -4.75
CA LYS A 37 -14.27 -4.36 -4.96
C LYS A 37 -15.14 -4.81 -6.15
N ASN A 38 -14.51 -5.10 -7.29
CA ASN A 38 -15.22 -5.49 -8.51
C ASN A 38 -15.91 -6.85 -8.40
N GLU A 39 -15.22 -7.85 -7.82
CA GLU A 39 -15.76 -9.20 -7.63
C GLU A 39 -16.95 -9.23 -6.68
N ARG A 40 -16.95 -8.35 -5.67
CA ARG A 40 -18.00 -8.29 -4.64
C ARG A 40 -19.00 -7.15 -4.85
N LYS A 41 -18.84 -6.34 -5.89
CA LYS A 41 -19.68 -5.18 -6.21
C LYS A 41 -19.78 -4.20 -5.03
N LEU A 42 -18.64 -3.92 -4.39
CA LEU A 42 -18.55 -3.01 -3.25
C LEU A 42 -18.37 -1.56 -3.75
N ASP A 43 -18.94 -0.62 -3.00
CA ASP A 43 -18.95 0.80 -3.33
C ASP A 43 -17.97 1.59 -2.46
N TYR A 44 -16.67 1.37 -2.67
CA TYR A 44 -15.62 2.21 -2.11
C TYR A 44 -14.63 2.62 -3.20
N GLN A 45 -13.96 3.73 -3.00
CA GLN A 45 -12.90 4.22 -3.88
C GLN A 45 -11.53 3.80 -3.33
N VAL A 46 -10.63 3.37 -4.21
CA VAL A 46 -9.22 3.11 -3.89
C VAL A 46 -8.41 4.33 -4.32
N ILE A 47 -7.90 5.07 -3.34
CA ILE A 47 -7.20 6.35 -3.53
C ILE A 47 -5.71 6.15 -3.30
N GLY A 48 -4.89 6.56 -4.25
CA GLY A 48 -3.43 6.56 -4.11
C GLY A 48 -2.90 7.95 -3.80
N LEU A 49 -2.18 8.09 -2.67
CA LEU A 49 -1.44 9.31 -2.34
C LEU A 49 0.06 9.10 -2.57
N THR A 50 0.67 9.98 -3.34
CA THR A 50 2.10 9.89 -3.69
C THR A 50 2.73 11.29 -3.80
N SER A 51 4.04 11.36 -4.08
CA SER A 51 4.68 12.64 -4.40
C SER A 51 4.25 13.15 -5.78
N ALA A 52 4.28 14.46 -6.00
CA ALA A 52 3.94 15.06 -7.29
C ALA A 52 4.74 14.45 -8.45
N ASN A 53 6.03 14.17 -8.22
CA ASN A 53 6.91 13.55 -9.23
C ASN A 53 6.51 12.13 -9.62
N ASN A 54 5.83 11.39 -8.74
CA ASN A 54 5.41 10.02 -8.99
C ASN A 54 3.92 9.91 -9.41
N LYS A 55 3.19 11.04 -9.46
CA LYS A 55 1.75 11.03 -9.72
C LYS A 55 1.42 10.40 -11.08
N SER A 56 2.03 10.87 -12.17
CA SER A 56 1.81 10.32 -13.52
C SER A 56 2.11 8.82 -13.59
N PHE A 57 3.28 8.42 -13.09
CA PHE A 57 3.64 7.00 -13.00
C PHE A 57 2.57 6.18 -12.26
N THR A 58 2.11 6.68 -11.11
CA THR A 58 1.14 5.96 -10.27
C THR A 58 -0.23 5.86 -10.96
N GLN A 59 -0.63 6.87 -11.72
CA GLN A 59 -1.84 6.86 -12.54
C GLN A 59 -1.76 5.79 -13.65
N ASP A 60 -0.62 5.68 -14.32
CA ASP A 60 -0.40 4.73 -15.42
C ASP A 60 -0.41 3.27 -14.96
N LEU A 61 -0.24 3.01 -13.65
CA LEU A 61 -0.40 1.67 -13.09
C LEU A 61 -1.83 1.13 -13.20
N ASN A 62 -2.84 2.00 -13.28
CA ASN A 62 -4.27 1.63 -13.33
C ASN A 62 -4.70 0.69 -12.19
N CYS A 63 -4.17 0.96 -10.98
CA CYS A 63 -4.49 0.23 -9.74
C CYS A 63 -5.37 1.02 -8.78
N TYR A 64 -5.69 2.27 -9.10
CA TYR A 64 -6.40 3.21 -8.26
C TYR A 64 -7.60 3.80 -9.00
N ASP A 65 -8.67 4.14 -8.29
CA ASP A 65 -9.77 4.94 -8.84
C ASP A 65 -9.34 6.40 -9.02
N GLN A 66 -8.49 6.90 -8.11
CA GLN A 66 -7.94 8.25 -8.14
C GLN A 66 -6.51 8.26 -7.59
N VAL A 67 -5.65 9.08 -8.17
CA VAL A 67 -4.30 9.32 -7.66
C VAL A 67 -4.11 10.81 -7.44
N LEU A 68 -3.69 11.17 -6.23
CA LEU A 68 -3.42 12.54 -5.81
C LEU A 68 -1.97 12.67 -5.32
N SER A 69 -1.41 13.85 -5.47
CA SER A 69 -0.19 14.21 -4.75
C SER A 69 -0.50 14.53 -3.29
N TYR A 70 0.53 14.52 -2.44
CA TYR A 70 0.36 14.89 -1.03
C TYR A 70 -0.14 16.33 -0.81
N ASP A 71 0.04 17.21 -1.79
CA ASP A 71 -0.42 18.59 -1.75
C ASP A 71 -1.89 18.76 -2.17
N GLU A 72 -2.49 17.69 -2.75
CA GLU A 72 -3.87 17.70 -3.26
C GLU A 72 -4.85 16.99 -2.32
N ILE A 73 -4.45 16.69 -1.08
CA ILE A 73 -5.31 15.98 -0.09
C ILE A 73 -6.64 16.71 0.13
N ALA A 74 -6.65 18.02 0.04
CA ALA A 74 -7.87 18.83 0.18
C ALA A 74 -8.94 18.58 -0.90
N GLU A 75 -8.58 17.92 -2.01
CA GLU A 75 -9.54 17.49 -3.05
C GLU A 75 -10.40 16.29 -2.61
N LEU A 76 -9.98 15.58 -1.56
CA LEU A 76 -10.75 14.49 -0.96
C LEU A 76 -11.87 15.07 -0.09
N GLY A 77 -13.10 14.65 -0.32
CA GLY A 77 -14.25 15.09 0.47
C GLY A 77 -14.11 14.70 1.94
N GLU A 78 -14.44 15.64 2.83
CA GLU A 78 -14.31 15.47 4.28
C GLU A 78 -15.43 14.61 4.90
N ASP A 79 -16.53 14.42 4.18
CA ASP A 79 -17.77 13.76 4.61
C ASP A 79 -17.78 12.23 4.46
N LYS A 80 -16.70 11.66 3.89
CA LYS A 80 -16.61 10.23 3.59
C LYS A 80 -15.88 9.47 4.69
N VAL A 81 -16.39 8.30 5.04
CA VAL A 81 -15.71 7.36 5.95
C VAL A 81 -14.50 6.75 5.26
N ASN A 82 -13.34 6.90 5.89
CA ASN A 82 -12.04 6.55 5.33
C ASN A 82 -11.36 5.41 6.09
N TRP A 83 -10.71 4.51 5.37
CA TRP A 83 -9.63 3.68 5.86
C TRP A 83 -8.30 4.19 5.29
N ILE A 84 -7.31 4.36 6.14
CA ILE A 84 -5.98 4.78 5.74
C ILE A 84 -5.03 3.59 5.88
N LEU A 85 -4.37 3.22 4.79
CA LEU A 85 -3.31 2.21 4.73
C LEU A 85 -1.98 2.93 4.57
N ASP A 86 -1.19 3.00 5.63
CA ASP A 86 0.09 3.71 5.59
C ASP A 86 1.25 2.78 5.30
N PHE A 87 1.96 3.07 4.21
CA PHE A 87 3.12 2.33 3.74
C PHE A 87 4.45 3.05 3.97
N ALA A 88 4.41 4.31 4.38
CA ALA A 88 5.62 5.14 4.49
C ALA A 88 6.03 5.46 5.92
N GLY A 89 5.10 5.55 6.85
CA GLY A 89 5.36 6.05 8.19
C GLY A 89 5.62 7.56 8.24
N ASN A 90 5.11 8.33 7.27
CA ASN A 90 5.31 9.78 7.24
C ASN A 90 4.37 10.49 8.22
N LYS A 91 4.90 10.85 9.40
CA LYS A 91 4.15 11.48 10.50
C LYS A 91 3.43 12.77 10.07
N SER A 92 4.07 13.63 9.29
CA SER A 92 3.47 14.90 8.84
C SER A 92 2.28 14.64 7.91
N LEU A 93 2.41 13.68 7.00
CA LEU A 93 1.32 13.30 6.11
C LEU A 93 0.13 12.72 6.88
N LEU A 94 0.40 11.83 7.86
CA LEU A 94 -0.65 11.25 8.69
C LEU A 94 -1.38 12.30 9.52
N LEU A 95 -0.66 13.28 10.08
CA LEU A 95 -1.28 14.40 10.80
C LEU A 95 -2.16 15.26 9.87
N ASN A 96 -1.72 15.52 8.64
CA ASN A 96 -2.53 16.24 7.66
C ASN A 96 -3.82 15.49 7.32
N LEU A 97 -3.74 14.17 7.09
CA LEU A 97 -4.92 13.34 6.86
C LEU A 97 -5.88 13.31 8.06
N GLN A 98 -5.33 13.24 9.28
CA GLN A 98 -6.13 13.30 10.49
C GLN A 98 -6.86 14.64 10.65
N ASN A 99 -6.18 15.75 10.35
CA ASN A 99 -6.78 17.08 10.39
C ASN A 99 -7.84 17.26 9.29
N GLN A 100 -7.62 16.69 8.10
CA GLN A 100 -8.56 16.76 6.99
C GLN A 100 -9.86 15.99 7.30
N PHE A 101 -9.75 14.80 7.87
CA PHE A 101 -10.90 13.92 8.04
C PHE A 101 -11.46 13.87 9.46
N VAL A 102 -10.84 14.54 10.43
CA VAL A 102 -11.18 14.66 11.85
C VAL A 102 -11.92 13.43 12.44
N ASN A 103 -13.22 13.28 12.18
CA ASN A 103 -14.09 12.22 12.74
C ASN A 103 -14.44 11.13 11.70
N ASN A 104 -13.88 11.20 10.50
CA ASN A 104 -14.24 10.33 9.37
C ASN A 104 -13.14 9.32 9.00
N ILE A 105 -12.21 9.04 9.93
CA ILE A 105 -11.28 7.93 9.81
C ILE A 105 -11.77 6.80 10.71
N ASP A 106 -12.25 5.72 10.09
CA ASP A 106 -12.68 4.52 10.79
C ASP A 106 -11.48 3.63 11.17
N LYS A 107 -10.46 3.54 10.29
CA LYS A 107 -9.23 2.79 10.60
C LYS A 107 -7.99 3.45 10.01
N LEU A 108 -6.92 3.42 10.81
CA LEU A 108 -5.55 3.69 10.39
C LEU A 108 -4.72 2.41 10.54
N ILE A 109 -4.26 1.85 9.43
CA ILE A 109 -3.48 0.61 9.40
C ILE A 109 -2.06 0.93 8.96
N LEU A 110 -1.09 0.72 9.86
CA LEU A 110 0.33 0.91 9.59
C LEU A 110 0.90 -0.39 8.99
N ILE A 111 1.33 -0.36 7.73
CA ILE A 111 1.80 -1.53 6.98
C ILE A 111 3.31 -1.47 6.77
N GLY A 112 3.85 -0.28 6.54
CA GLY A 112 5.27 -0.03 6.42
C GLY A 112 5.73 0.95 7.48
N SER A 113 6.86 0.67 8.12
CA SER A 113 7.58 1.64 8.93
C SER A 113 9.04 1.50 8.58
N THR A 114 9.61 2.50 7.97
CA THR A 114 11.06 2.63 7.79
C THR A 114 11.71 3.22 9.04
N ASP A 115 10.89 3.70 9.98
CA ASP A 115 11.34 4.33 11.21
C ASP A 115 11.16 3.36 12.39
N VAL A 116 12.23 2.64 12.72
CA VAL A 116 12.27 1.66 13.82
C VAL A 116 12.07 2.34 15.18
N ASP A 117 12.42 3.61 15.29
CA ASP A 117 12.28 4.41 16.51
C ASP A 117 10.85 4.94 16.72
N ALA A 118 10.03 4.95 15.68
CA ALA A 118 8.63 5.41 15.74
C ALA A 118 7.70 4.50 16.57
N GLN A 119 8.16 3.32 16.99
CA GLN A 119 7.37 2.40 17.80
C GLN A 119 7.22 2.84 19.27
N GLN A 120 8.00 3.80 19.75
CA GLN A 120 7.99 4.24 21.15
C GLN A 120 7.10 5.46 21.44
N ASP A 121 6.83 6.30 20.46
CA ASP A 121 5.92 7.43 20.62
C ASP A 121 4.57 7.10 19.96
N LYS A 122 3.45 7.32 20.64
CA LYS A 122 2.12 7.28 20.01
C LYS A 122 2.04 8.45 19.00
N PRO A 123 2.40 8.26 17.72
CA PRO A 123 2.68 9.38 16.81
C PRO A 123 1.43 9.93 16.13
N HIS A 124 0.26 9.37 16.43
CA HIS A 124 -0.92 9.56 15.58
C HIS A 124 -2.07 10.27 16.31
N GLY A 125 -1.76 11.18 17.24
CA GLY A 125 -2.78 11.97 17.93
C GLY A 125 -3.76 11.09 18.75
N HIS A 126 -5.06 11.32 18.55
CA HIS A 126 -6.13 10.57 19.25
C HIS A 126 -6.64 9.33 18.50
N LEU A 127 -6.14 9.08 17.27
CA LEU A 127 -6.56 7.92 16.47
C LEU A 127 -5.83 6.65 16.89
N GLU A 128 -6.61 5.62 17.19
CA GLU A 128 -6.07 4.27 17.37
C GLU A 128 -5.55 3.76 16.02
N SER A 129 -4.28 3.37 16.00
CA SER A 129 -3.67 2.76 14.81
C SER A 129 -3.51 1.26 15.03
N GLU A 130 -3.74 0.49 13.97
CA GLU A 130 -3.50 -0.94 13.94
C GLU A 130 -2.22 -1.23 13.15
N PHE A 131 -1.30 -2.00 13.73
CA PHE A 131 -0.08 -2.40 13.04
C PHE A 131 -0.29 -3.71 12.28
N PHE A 132 -0.12 -3.68 10.97
CA PHE A 132 -0.17 -4.87 10.13
C PHE A 132 1.20 -5.55 10.05
N PHE A 133 1.30 -6.74 10.65
CA PHE A 133 2.51 -7.55 10.58
C PHE A 133 2.29 -8.78 9.71
N ALA A 134 2.86 -8.78 8.51
CA ALA A 134 2.66 -9.83 7.51
C ALA A 134 2.92 -11.26 8.01
N PRO A 135 4.00 -11.56 8.77
CA PRO A 135 4.24 -12.90 9.29
C PRO A 135 3.11 -13.43 10.20
N SER A 136 2.51 -12.55 11.02
CA SER A 136 1.37 -12.93 11.86
C SER A 136 0.15 -13.29 11.01
N GLN A 137 -0.11 -12.54 9.94
CA GLN A 137 -1.20 -12.84 9.01
C GLN A 137 -0.95 -14.13 8.24
N VAL A 138 0.28 -14.40 7.79
CA VAL A 138 0.65 -15.69 7.15
C VAL A 138 0.37 -16.84 8.11
N LYS A 139 0.82 -16.74 9.37
CA LYS A 139 0.58 -17.77 10.39
C LYS A 139 -0.92 -18.02 10.61
N LYS A 140 -1.69 -16.93 10.79
CA LYS A 140 -3.14 -16.99 10.97
C LYS A 140 -3.82 -17.70 9.79
N ARG A 141 -3.55 -17.25 8.56
CA ARG A 141 -4.18 -17.78 7.35
C ARG A 141 -3.75 -19.21 7.02
N SER A 142 -2.50 -19.57 7.30
CA SER A 142 -2.05 -20.95 7.18
C SER A 142 -2.74 -21.88 8.19
N GLY A 143 -3.07 -21.37 9.38
CA GLY A 143 -3.89 -22.11 10.35
C GLY A 143 -5.34 -22.29 9.92
N GLU A 144 -5.95 -21.24 9.33
CA GLU A 144 -7.37 -21.26 8.90
C GLU A 144 -7.58 -22.08 7.63
N TRP A 145 -6.68 -22.02 6.66
CA TRP A 145 -6.84 -22.60 5.31
C TRP A 145 -5.94 -23.80 5.04
N GLY A 146 -5.06 -24.14 5.99
CA GLY A 146 -3.95 -25.07 5.78
C GLY A 146 -2.86 -24.47 4.88
N HIS A 147 -1.67 -25.07 4.89
CA HIS A 147 -0.55 -24.59 4.08
C HIS A 147 -0.83 -24.61 2.57
N VAL A 148 -1.49 -25.68 2.09
CA VAL A 148 -1.85 -25.81 0.66
C VAL A 148 -2.86 -24.72 0.28
N GLY A 149 -3.94 -24.56 1.03
CA GLY A 149 -4.97 -23.57 0.76
C GLY A 149 -4.45 -22.12 0.83
N PHE A 150 -3.49 -21.84 1.73
CA PHE A 150 -2.80 -20.55 1.76
C PHE A 150 -1.96 -20.34 0.49
N SER A 151 -1.14 -21.32 0.11
CA SER A 151 -0.25 -21.24 -1.06
C SER A 151 -1.04 -21.05 -2.35
N GLU A 152 -2.14 -21.76 -2.54
CA GLU A 152 -3.01 -21.63 -3.72
C GLU A 152 -3.63 -20.22 -3.81
N ARG A 153 -4.15 -19.68 -2.70
CA ARG A 153 -4.72 -18.33 -2.65
C ARG A 153 -3.67 -17.26 -2.90
N TYR A 154 -2.49 -17.42 -2.32
CA TYR A 154 -1.37 -16.53 -2.53
C TYR A 154 -0.93 -16.55 -4.00
N ALA A 155 -0.73 -17.74 -4.59
CA ALA A 155 -0.35 -17.89 -5.99
C ALA A 155 -1.38 -17.26 -6.94
N LYS A 156 -2.67 -17.44 -6.68
CA LYS A 156 -3.76 -16.82 -7.46
C LYS A 156 -3.71 -15.29 -7.39
N ALA A 157 -3.51 -14.73 -6.20
CA ALA A 157 -3.40 -13.29 -6.00
C ALA A 157 -2.15 -12.72 -6.69
N TRP A 158 -1.01 -13.38 -6.51
CA TRP A 158 0.26 -13.01 -7.16
C TRP A 158 0.16 -13.08 -8.68
N HIS A 159 -0.39 -14.14 -9.24
CA HIS A 159 -0.56 -14.31 -10.68
C HIS A 159 -1.43 -13.21 -11.30
N SER A 160 -2.54 -12.86 -10.63
CA SER A 160 -3.40 -11.74 -11.05
C SER A 160 -2.63 -10.42 -11.09
N PHE A 161 -1.82 -10.15 -10.07
CA PHE A 161 -0.99 -8.95 -10.00
C PHE A 161 0.13 -8.97 -11.06
N ALA A 162 0.83 -10.10 -11.22
CA ALA A 162 1.93 -10.23 -12.17
C ALA A 162 1.47 -10.03 -13.62
N ILE A 163 0.32 -10.56 -14.01
CA ILE A 163 -0.26 -10.32 -15.33
C ILE A 163 -0.58 -8.84 -15.53
N HIS A 164 -1.19 -8.18 -14.54
CA HIS A 164 -1.52 -6.76 -14.63
C HIS A 164 -0.28 -5.87 -14.78
N MET A 165 0.85 -6.30 -14.18
CA MET A 165 2.10 -5.54 -14.17
C MET A 165 3.08 -5.91 -15.30
N ASN A 166 2.82 -6.97 -16.06
CA ASN A 166 3.76 -7.53 -17.03
C ASN A 166 4.30 -6.50 -18.04
N ASP A 167 3.42 -5.63 -18.53
CA ASP A 167 3.78 -4.62 -19.53
C ASP A 167 4.18 -3.26 -18.89
N LYS A 168 4.16 -3.18 -17.56
CA LYS A 168 4.39 -1.95 -16.81
C LYS A 168 5.71 -1.93 -16.05
N ILE A 169 6.23 -3.11 -15.70
CA ILE A 169 7.43 -3.25 -14.88
C ILE A 169 8.45 -4.10 -15.62
N SER A 170 9.68 -3.58 -15.71
CA SER A 170 10.83 -4.32 -16.24
C SER A 170 11.55 -5.07 -15.12
N VAL A 171 12.30 -6.11 -15.51
CA VAL A 171 13.21 -6.83 -14.60
C VAL A 171 14.64 -6.53 -15.05
N ALA A 172 15.46 -5.99 -14.16
CA ALA A 172 16.88 -5.75 -14.39
C ALA A 172 17.73 -6.68 -13.50
N GLU A 173 18.71 -7.30 -14.09
CA GLU A 173 19.63 -8.20 -13.39
C GLU A 173 20.97 -7.51 -13.15
N TYR A 174 21.46 -7.59 -11.92
CA TYR A 174 22.74 -7.04 -11.48
C TYR A 174 23.61 -8.16 -10.95
N SER A 175 24.78 -8.39 -11.58
CA SER A 175 25.66 -9.49 -11.24
C SER A 175 27.01 -8.99 -10.71
N GLY A 176 27.48 -9.65 -9.64
CA GLY A 176 28.76 -9.38 -9.00
C GLY A 176 28.76 -8.21 -8.03
N ALA A 177 29.71 -8.22 -7.10
CA ALA A 177 29.76 -7.33 -5.95
C ALA A 177 29.72 -5.83 -6.30
N LYS A 178 30.45 -5.39 -7.34
CA LYS A 178 30.48 -3.97 -7.74
C LYS A 178 29.11 -3.47 -8.24
N ALA A 179 28.39 -4.29 -9.00
CA ALA A 179 27.07 -3.91 -9.51
C ALA A 179 26.05 -3.83 -8.38
N VAL A 180 26.09 -4.76 -7.43
CA VAL A 180 25.25 -4.77 -6.23
C VAL A 180 25.53 -3.55 -5.35
N GLU A 181 26.81 -3.20 -5.12
CA GLU A 181 27.21 -2.02 -4.35
C GLU A 181 26.71 -0.72 -5.01
N ALA A 182 26.87 -0.58 -6.32
CA ALA A 182 26.39 0.59 -7.06
C ALA A 182 24.85 0.75 -6.96
N LEU A 183 24.12 -0.35 -7.08
CA LEU A 183 22.68 -0.37 -6.93
C LEU A 183 22.27 0.00 -5.50
N TYR A 184 22.96 -0.52 -4.49
CA TYR A 184 22.73 -0.18 -3.09
C TYR A 184 22.90 1.32 -2.82
N HIS A 185 23.99 1.92 -3.33
CA HIS A 185 24.19 3.36 -3.22
C HIS A 185 23.14 4.19 -3.97
N THR A 186 22.61 3.68 -5.08
CA THR A 186 21.49 4.30 -5.80
C THR A 186 20.21 4.28 -4.96
N GLY A 187 19.98 3.15 -4.28
CA GLY A 187 18.84 2.99 -3.35
C GLY A 187 18.91 3.95 -2.16
N LEU A 188 20.10 4.10 -1.53
CA LEU A 188 20.29 5.04 -0.43
C LEU A 188 20.00 6.51 -0.82
N LYS A 189 20.12 6.84 -2.09
CA LYS A 189 19.81 8.18 -2.63
C LYS A 189 18.35 8.33 -3.09
N ASN A 190 17.50 7.33 -2.85
CA ASN A 190 16.11 7.27 -3.35
C ASN A 190 15.99 7.46 -4.87
N LYS A 191 16.96 6.94 -5.65
CA LYS A 191 17.03 7.07 -7.11
C LYS A 191 16.74 5.77 -7.86
N LEU A 192 16.23 4.75 -7.17
CA LEU A 192 15.82 3.51 -7.83
C LEU A 192 14.62 3.78 -8.75
N ASN A 193 14.64 3.08 -9.89
CA ASN A 193 13.53 3.13 -10.83
C ASN A 193 12.34 2.33 -10.27
N ASN A 194 11.20 3.01 -10.07
CA ASN A 194 9.99 2.39 -9.56
C ASN A 194 9.37 1.38 -10.55
N LEU A 195 9.71 1.50 -11.84
CA LEU A 195 9.30 0.58 -12.92
C LEU A 195 10.17 -0.67 -13.01
N GLU A 196 11.13 -0.85 -12.10
CA GLU A 196 12.11 -1.91 -12.22
C GLU A 196 12.13 -2.82 -10.99
N ILE A 197 12.13 -4.12 -11.25
CA ILE A 197 12.44 -5.13 -10.24
C ILE A 197 13.91 -5.47 -10.37
N ASN A 198 14.68 -5.13 -9.35
CA ASN A 198 16.13 -5.38 -9.33
C ASN A 198 16.42 -6.79 -8.82
N VAL A 199 16.95 -7.65 -9.65
CA VAL A 199 17.39 -9.02 -9.30
C VAL A 199 18.90 -9.04 -9.12
N LEU A 200 19.35 -9.41 -7.92
CA LEU A 200 20.78 -9.47 -7.57
C LEU A 200 21.28 -10.90 -7.70
N LYS A 201 22.39 -11.08 -8.43
CA LYS A 201 23.10 -12.36 -8.57
C LYS A 201 24.50 -12.23 -7.96
N PHE A 202 24.79 -13.06 -6.99
CA PHE A 202 26.08 -13.14 -6.29
C PHE A 202 27.00 -14.19 -6.89
#